data_9a467db0e58816515648624c5094370d
#
_entry.id   9a467db0e58816515648624c5094370d
#
_cell.length_a   1.000
_cell.length_b   1.000
_cell.length_c   1.000
_cell.angle_alpha   90.00
_cell.angle_beta   90.00
_cell.angle_gamma   90.00
#
_symmetry.space_group_name_H-M   'P 1'
#
loop_
_entity.id
_entity.type
_entity.pdbx_description
1 polymer ?
#
loop_
_entity_poly.entity_id
_entity_poly.type
_entity_poly.pdbx_seq_one_letter_code
_entity_poly.pdbx_strand_id
1 'polypeptide(L)'
;ETALFRYNEVTDTRLNQDGMAYDADSGDGTVYESNYSRQNEGGCVMFCLQEAIHNTFRDNISYDDLGGTISPSENPDALLQDNVYYVRRGVPFVRKNMDGGSFTQVNDRVVEL
;
A
#
# COMPACT_ATOMS: atom_id res chain seq x y z
N GLU A 1 16.91 -1.72 8.73
CA GLU A 1 16.33 -2.85 9.44
C GLU A 1 15.13 -3.41 8.68
N THR A 2 14.94 -4.70 8.79
CA THR A 2 13.81 -5.39 8.18
C THR A 2 12.69 -5.57 9.20
N ALA A 3 11.48 -5.21 8.84
CA ALA A 3 10.29 -5.43 9.66
C ALA A 3 9.30 -6.29 8.88
N LEU A 4 8.62 -7.18 9.58
CA LEU A 4 7.59 -8.04 9.01
C LEU A 4 6.27 -7.81 9.74
N PHE A 5 5.24 -7.42 8.98
CA PHE A 5 3.88 -7.23 9.47
C PHE A 5 2.96 -8.20 8.76
N ARG A 6 2.30 -9.08 9.50
CA ARG A 6 1.41 -10.06 8.87
C ARG A 6 0.21 -10.40 9.75
N TYR A 7 -0.84 -10.89 9.09
CA TYR A 7 -2.10 -11.31 9.72
C TYR A 7 -2.79 -10.17 10.48
N ASN A 8 -2.67 -8.94 9.94
CA ASN A 8 -3.32 -7.78 10.52
C ASN A 8 -4.57 -7.42 9.72
N GLU A 9 -5.51 -6.78 10.37
CA GLU A 9 -6.65 -6.17 9.74
C GLU A 9 -6.72 -4.70 10.15
N VAL A 10 -6.82 -3.81 9.15
CA VAL A 10 -6.96 -2.38 9.38
C VAL A 10 -8.19 -1.88 8.63
N THR A 11 -9.12 -1.30 9.35
CA THR A 11 -10.37 -0.80 8.78
C THR A 11 -10.69 0.61 9.25
N ASP A 12 -11.36 1.37 8.39
CA ASP A 12 -11.97 2.65 8.74
C ASP A 12 -11.01 3.69 9.32
N THR A 13 -9.78 3.75 8.83
CA THR A 13 -8.90 4.86 9.19
C THR A 13 -9.48 6.17 8.68
N ARG A 14 -9.19 7.26 9.38
CA ARG A 14 -9.67 8.58 9.00
C ARG A 14 -8.57 9.41 8.38
N LEU A 15 -8.96 10.21 7.39
CA LEU A 15 -8.02 11.08 6.69
C LEU A 15 -7.80 12.36 7.48
N ASN A 16 -6.74 12.39 8.26
CA ASN A 16 -6.27 13.63 8.88
C ASN A 16 -5.11 14.19 8.08
N GLN A 17 -4.14 13.36 7.79
CA GLN A 17 -3.09 13.66 6.81
C GLN A 17 -2.97 12.49 5.83
N ASP A 18 -2.55 11.34 6.29
CA ASP A 18 -2.33 10.18 5.44
C ASP A 18 -3.47 9.17 5.47
N GLY A 19 -3.84 8.69 6.63
CA GLY A 19 -4.97 7.80 6.81
C GLY A 19 -4.85 6.47 6.08
N MET A 20 -3.63 6.04 5.75
CA MET A 20 -3.38 4.76 5.09
C MET A 20 -3.53 3.61 6.08
N ALA A 21 -3.86 2.43 5.57
CA ALA A 21 -3.88 1.23 6.41
C ALA A 21 -2.47 0.84 6.86
N TYR A 22 -1.53 0.88 5.93
CA TYR A 22 -0.15 0.47 6.19
C TYR A 22 0.80 1.55 5.70
N ASP A 23 1.75 1.93 6.54
CA ASP A 23 2.66 3.02 6.23
C ASP A 23 4.06 2.67 6.71
N ALA A 24 5.03 2.68 5.81
CA ALA A 24 6.42 2.41 6.12
C ALA A 24 7.25 3.64 5.76
N ASP A 25 7.45 4.50 6.75
CA ASP A 25 8.27 5.69 6.60
C ASP A 25 9.74 5.33 6.71
N SER A 26 10.53 5.66 5.68
CA SER A 26 11.96 5.37 5.62
C SER A 26 12.29 3.90 5.86
N GLY A 27 11.36 3.00 5.56
CA GLY A 27 11.56 1.57 5.77
C GLY A 27 12.53 0.98 4.75
N ASP A 28 13.44 0.16 5.24
CA ASP A 28 14.35 -0.62 4.39
C ASP A 28 14.05 -2.10 4.57
N GLY A 29 13.49 -2.71 3.55
CA GLY A 29 13.16 -4.13 3.59
C GLY A 29 11.91 -4.46 4.41
N THR A 30 11.00 -3.51 4.60
CA THR A 30 9.74 -3.78 5.27
C THR A 30 8.88 -4.70 4.42
N VAL A 31 8.29 -5.71 5.03
CA VAL A 31 7.40 -6.66 4.37
C VAL A 31 6.04 -6.64 5.05
N TYR A 32 5.01 -6.40 4.25
CA TYR A 32 3.62 -6.58 4.66
C TYR A 32 3.08 -7.80 3.93
N GLU A 33 2.72 -8.85 4.65
CA GLU A 33 2.17 -10.05 4.03
C GLU A 33 0.93 -10.59 4.75
N SER A 34 0.00 -11.12 3.98
CA SER A 34 -1.21 -11.77 4.52
C SER A 34 -2.02 -10.85 5.42
N ASN A 35 -2.12 -9.57 5.04
CA ASN A 35 -2.92 -8.59 5.76
C ASN A 35 -4.20 -8.28 4.99
N TYR A 36 -5.15 -7.68 5.67
CA TYR A 36 -6.40 -7.24 5.11
C TYR A 36 -6.63 -5.76 5.43
N SER A 37 -6.99 -4.98 4.42
CA SER A 37 -7.38 -3.58 4.63
C SER A 37 -8.76 -3.34 4.05
N ARG A 38 -9.54 -2.47 4.68
CA ARG A 38 -10.90 -2.21 4.26
C ARG A 38 -11.33 -0.78 4.55
N GLN A 39 -11.77 -0.10 3.51
CA GLN A 39 -12.42 1.21 3.60
C GLN A 39 -11.63 2.25 4.41
N ASN A 40 -10.32 2.26 4.24
CA ASN A 40 -9.47 3.25 4.87
C ASN A 40 -9.46 4.53 4.01
N GLU A 41 -9.69 5.67 4.64
CA GLU A 41 -9.86 6.93 3.90
C GLU A 41 -8.60 7.34 3.15
N GLY A 42 -7.44 7.08 3.70
CA GLY A 42 -6.18 7.42 3.04
C GLY A 42 -5.73 6.43 2.00
N GLY A 43 -6.29 5.23 1.98
CA GLY A 43 -5.91 4.18 1.06
C GLY A 43 -5.27 2.98 1.74
N CYS A 44 -4.61 2.12 0.95
CA CYS A 44 -4.10 0.85 1.47
C CYS A 44 -2.66 0.97 2.00
N VAL A 45 -1.69 1.22 1.15
CA VAL A 45 -0.28 1.17 1.56
C VAL A 45 0.51 2.36 1.05
N MET A 46 1.43 2.83 1.89
CA MET A 46 2.35 3.90 1.55
C MET A 46 3.77 3.47 1.92
N PHE A 47 4.70 3.74 1.01
CA PHE A 47 6.13 3.63 1.26
C PHE A 47 6.71 5.00 0.97
N CYS A 48 7.15 5.72 1.97
CA CYS A 48 7.57 7.10 1.76
C CYS A 48 8.77 7.49 2.61
N LEU A 49 9.21 8.71 2.41
CA LEU A 49 10.36 9.36 3.01
C LEU A 49 11.69 8.82 2.49
N GLN A 50 12.73 9.56 2.75
CA GLN A 50 14.07 9.23 2.29
C GLN A 50 14.50 7.85 2.76
N GLU A 51 15.18 7.13 1.88
CA GLU A 51 15.69 5.79 2.16
C GLU A 51 14.61 4.70 2.27
N ALA A 52 13.39 4.98 1.88
CA ALA A 52 12.38 3.94 1.73
C ALA A 52 12.76 3.06 0.53
N ILE A 53 13.34 1.90 0.79
CA ILE A 53 13.85 1.01 -0.25
C ILE A 53 13.56 -0.46 0.08
N HIS A 54 13.53 -1.30 -0.94
CA HIS A 54 13.40 -2.76 -0.82
C HIS A 54 12.14 -3.19 -0.05
N ASN A 55 11.06 -2.42 -0.14
CA ASN A 55 9.83 -2.73 0.56
C ASN A 55 8.95 -3.65 -0.27
N THR A 56 8.25 -4.55 0.39
CA THR A 56 7.40 -5.55 -0.26
C THR A 56 6.01 -5.58 0.37
N PHE A 57 5.00 -5.65 -0.49
CA PHE A 57 3.61 -5.82 -0.09
C PHE A 57 3.09 -7.04 -0.83
N ARG A 58 2.89 -8.19 -0.12
CA ARG A 58 2.54 -9.44 -0.78
C ARG A 58 1.46 -10.23 -0.06
N ASP A 59 0.68 -10.97 -0.83
CA ASP A 59 -0.39 -11.84 -0.31
C ASP A 59 -1.41 -11.09 0.53
N ASN A 60 -1.64 -9.82 0.22
CA ASN A 60 -2.60 -9.00 0.96
C ASN A 60 -3.91 -8.85 0.18
N ILE A 61 -4.95 -8.47 0.88
CA ILE A 61 -6.23 -8.11 0.30
C ILE A 61 -6.56 -6.68 0.72
N SER A 62 -6.81 -5.83 -0.28
CA SER A 62 -7.33 -4.47 -0.09
C SER A 62 -8.76 -4.46 -0.59
N TYR A 63 -9.71 -4.06 0.26
CA TYR A 63 -11.11 -4.01 -0.11
C TYR A 63 -11.67 -2.61 0.04
N ASP A 64 -11.97 -1.97 -1.09
CA ASP A 64 -12.64 -0.67 -1.10
C ASP A 64 -11.92 0.39 -0.26
N ASP A 65 -10.60 0.41 -0.31
CA ASP A 65 -9.84 1.48 0.33
C ASP A 65 -10.07 2.77 -0.44
N LEU A 66 -10.50 3.81 0.25
CA LEU A 66 -11.20 4.93 -0.36
C LEU A 66 -10.27 5.95 -1.03
N GLY A 67 -9.05 6.08 -0.52
CA GLY A 67 -8.10 7.06 -1.05
C GLY A 67 -7.24 6.57 -2.21
N GLY A 68 -7.36 5.31 -2.57
CA GLY A 68 -6.50 4.67 -3.56
C GLY A 68 -5.80 3.47 -2.98
N THR A 69 -4.93 2.83 -3.75
CA THR A 69 -4.28 1.61 -3.25
C THR A 69 -2.87 1.88 -2.75
N ILE A 70 -2.02 2.45 -3.58
CA ILE A 70 -0.62 2.63 -3.21
C ILE A 70 -0.16 4.07 -3.34
N SER A 71 0.70 4.48 -2.42
CA SER A 71 1.50 5.70 -2.53
C SER A 71 2.97 5.31 -2.44
N PRO A 72 3.69 5.20 -3.55
CA PRO A 72 5.09 4.77 -3.53
C PRO A 72 6.08 5.91 -3.36
N SER A 73 5.65 7.01 -2.83
CA SER A 73 6.41 8.26 -2.75
C SER A 73 7.85 8.05 -2.29
N GLU A 74 8.80 8.46 -3.08
CA GLU A 74 10.24 8.37 -2.85
C GLU A 74 10.83 6.95 -2.85
N ASN A 75 10.04 5.91 -2.71
CA ASN A 75 10.55 4.54 -2.74
C ASN A 75 10.82 4.13 -4.21
N PRO A 76 12.06 3.78 -4.57
CA PRO A 76 12.38 3.51 -5.98
C PRO A 76 12.04 2.11 -6.46
N ASP A 77 11.81 1.15 -5.57
CA ASP A 77 11.78 -0.26 -5.93
C ASP A 77 10.78 -1.09 -5.14
N ALA A 78 9.64 -0.52 -4.81
CA ALA A 78 8.60 -1.27 -4.10
C ALA A 78 8.13 -2.47 -4.93
N LEU A 79 7.90 -3.60 -4.27
CA LEU A 79 7.37 -4.80 -4.90
C LEU A 79 5.97 -5.10 -4.37
N LEU A 80 5.01 -5.19 -5.26
CA LEU A 80 3.64 -5.62 -4.94
C LEU A 80 3.45 -6.99 -5.60
N GLN A 81 3.23 -8.03 -4.80
CA GLN A 81 3.19 -9.39 -5.32
C GLN A 81 2.05 -10.22 -4.75
N ASP A 82 1.33 -10.90 -5.62
CA ASP A 82 0.27 -11.84 -5.24
C ASP A 82 -0.84 -11.22 -4.39
N ASN A 83 -1.13 -9.94 -4.58
CA ASN A 83 -2.19 -9.25 -3.85
C ASN A 83 -3.48 -9.25 -4.65
N VAL A 84 -4.60 -9.06 -3.96
CA VAL A 84 -5.89 -8.80 -4.59
C VAL A 84 -6.41 -7.46 -4.09
N TYR A 85 -6.75 -6.58 -5.03
CA TYR A 85 -7.27 -5.26 -4.74
C TYR A 85 -8.68 -5.14 -5.30
N TYR A 86 -9.65 -4.89 -4.43
CA TYR A 86 -11.02 -4.57 -4.85
C TYR A 86 -11.16 -3.05 -4.82
N VAL A 87 -11.29 -2.43 -5.99
CA VAL A 87 -11.20 -0.98 -6.14
C VAL A 87 -12.52 -0.42 -6.63
N ARG A 88 -13.00 0.61 -5.94
CA ARG A 88 -14.23 1.31 -6.33
C ARG A 88 -13.99 2.08 -7.62
N ARG A 89 -14.97 2.09 -8.49
CA ARG A 89 -14.91 2.87 -9.73
C ARG A 89 -14.59 4.33 -9.41
N GLY A 90 -13.66 4.89 -10.15
CA GLY A 90 -13.24 6.29 -9.99
C GLY A 90 -12.15 6.52 -8.96
N VAL A 91 -11.80 5.52 -8.16
CA VAL A 91 -10.69 5.62 -7.21
C VAL A 91 -9.40 5.20 -7.91
N PRO A 92 -8.36 6.03 -7.90
CA PRO A 92 -7.11 5.69 -8.58
C PRO A 92 -6.35 4.59 -7.85
N PHE A 93 -5.65 3.75 -8.61
CA PHE A 93 -4.78 2.73 -8.00
C PHE A 93 -3.60 3.39 -7.29
N VAL A 94 -2.93 4.32 -7.96
CA VAL A 94 -1.87 5.12 -7.35
C VAL A 94 -2.48 6.39 -6.78
N ARG A 95 -2.49 6.51 -5.47
CA ARG A 95 -3.05 7.67 -4.80
C ARG A 95 -2.14 8.89 -4.95
N LYS A 96 -0.87 8.69 -4.69
CA LYS A 96 0.08 9.78 -4.61
C LYS A 96 1.48 9.26 -4.89
N ASN A 97 2.16 9.92 -5.78
CA ASN A 97 3.54 9.57 -6.09
C ASN A 97 4.37 10.84 -6.11
N MET A 98 4.92 11.19 -4.96
CA MET A 98 5.82 12.33 -4.84
C MET A 98 7.26 11.86 -5.01
N ASP A 99 8.07 12.72 -5.62
CA ASP A 99 9.52 12.52 -5.75
C ASP A 99 9.90 11.23 -6.50
N GLY A 100 9.06 10.84 -7.45
CA GLY A 100 9.42 9.79 -8.40
C GLY A 100 9.47 8.38 -7.84
N GLY A 101 8.66 8.07 -6.84
CA GLY A 101 8.56 6.71 -6.35
C GLY A 101 8.12 5.73 -7.44
N SER A 102 8.52 4.49 -7.33
CA SER A 102 8.28 3.45 -8.32
C SER A 102 7.96 2.11 -7.68
N PHE A 103 7.19 1.29 -8.39
CA PHE A 103 6.84 -0.04 -7.92
C PHE A 103 6.71 -1.01 -9.09
N THR A 104 6.86 -2.29 -8.79
CA THR A 104 6.63 -3.38 -9.73
C THR A 104 5.49 -4.24 -9.21
N GLN A 105 4.57 -4.64 -10.08
CA GLN A 105 3.52 -5.58 -9.74
C GLN A 105 3.83 -6.94 -10.35
N VAL A 106 3.76 -7.98 -9.52
CA VAL A 106 3.95 -9.36 -9.96
C VAL A 106 2.75 -10.16 -9.49
N ASN A 107 1.99 -10.70 -10.44
CA ASN A 107 0.85 -11.57 -10.16
C ASN A 107 -0.22 -10.94 -9.24
N ASP A 108 -0.33 -9.63 -9.27
CA ASP A 108 -1.39 -8.91 -8.59
C ASP A 108 -2.69 -8.97 -9.39
N ARG A 109 -3.80 -8.87 -8.69
CA ARG A 109 -5.11 -8.85 -9.31
C ARG A 109 -5.90 -7.65 -8.84
N VAL A 110 -6.40 -6.86 -9.79
CA VAL A 110 -7.25 -5.69 -9.51
C VAL A 110 -8.67 -6.01 -9.98
N VAL A 111 -9.62 -5.87 -9.08
CA VAL A 111 -11.04 -6.14 -9.35
C VAL A 111 -11.82 -4.84 -9.12
N GLU A 112 -12.55 -4.39 -10.14
CA GLU A 112 -13.42 -3.22 -9.99
C GLU A 112 -14.71 -3.61 -9.28
N LEU A 113 -15.04 -2.84 -8.26
CA LEU A 113 -16.29 -3.04 -7.53
C LEU A 113 -17.49 -2.44 -8.26
#